data_6dd4401d3590ac0ce287d56fdfdd0d4c
#
_entry.id   6dd4401d3590ac0ce287d56fdfdd0d4c
#
_cell.length_a   1.000
_cell.length_b   1.000
_cell.length_c   1.000
_cell.angle_alpha   90.00
_cell.angle_beta   90.00
_cell.angle_gamma   90.00
#
_symmetry.space_group_name_H-M   'P 1'
#
loop_
_entity.id
_entity.type
_entity.pdbx_description
1 polymer ?
#
loop_
_entity_poly.entity_id
_entity_poly.type
_entity_poly.pdbx_seq_one_letter_code
_entity_poly.pdbx_strand_id
1 'polypeptide(L)'
;MLKDIIVLDLSRILAGPYCTMTLADLGAEVIKVESLSGDDTRGWGPPFYKDDAAYYLCCNRNKKSITMDFTTLKGQEILHSLAEKADVFVEN
;
A
#
# COMPACT_ATOMS: atom_id res chain seq x y z
N MET A 1 -11.23 -13.69 -8.81
CA MET A 1 -11.79 -12.72 -9.79
C MET A 1 -10.71 -11.86 -10.42
N LEU A 2 -9.87 -11.23 -9.61
CA LEU A 2 -8.82 -10.34 -10.09
C LEU A 2 -7.44 -11.01 -10.08
N LYS A 3 -7.40 -12.32 -10.20
CA LYS A 3 -6.16 -13.05 -10.36
C LYS A 3 -5.39 -12.48 -11.54
N ASP A 4 -4.10 -12.34 -11.43
CA ASP A 4 -3.20 -11.79 -12.45
C ASP A 4 -3.27 -10.26 -12.62
N ILE A 5 -4.08 -9.55 -11.82
CA ILE A 5 -4.06 -8.08 -11.78
C ILE A 5 -3.07 -7.63 -10.70
N ILE A 6 -2.16 -6.74 -11.08
CA ILE A 6 -1.16 -6.17 -10.17
C ILE A 6 -1.51 -4.72 -9.90
N VAL A 7 -1.68 -4.37 -8.63
CA VAL A 7 -1.99 -3.02 -8.17
C VAL A 7 -0.79 -2.46 -7.43
N LEU A 8 -0.31 -1.32 -7.88
CA LEU A 8 0.72 -0.56 -7.18
C LEU A 8 0.04 0.52 -6.36
N ASP A 9 0.12 0.42 -5.05
CA ASP A 9 -0.65 1.23 -4.11
C ASP A 9 0.28 2.16 -3.35
N LEU A 10 0.24 3.44 -3.66
CA LEU A 10 0.96 4.50 -2.94
C LEU A 10 0.03 5.31 -2.05
N SER A 11 -1.22 4.87 -1.90
CA SER A 11 -2.20 5.61 -1.12
C SER A 11 -1.95 5.46 0.38
N ARG A 12 -2.48 6.43 1.14
CA ARG A 12 -2.37 6.49 2.59
C ARG A 12 -3.73 6.81 3.19
N ILE A 13 -3.86 6.57 4.46
CA ILE A 13 -5.00 6.93 5.30
C ILE A 13 -6.16 5.96 5.08
N LEU A 14 -7.22 6.34 4.34
CA LEU A 14 -8.45 5.55 4.30
C LEU A 14 -8.97 5.26 2.89
N ALA A 15 -9.31 6.27 2.11
CA ALA A 15 -10.06 6.07 0.87
C ALA A 15 -9.31 5.21 -0.15
N GLY A 16 -8.07 5.57 -0.44
CA GLY A 16 -7.22 4.79 -1.33
C GLY A 16 -6.94 3.40 -0.77
N PRO A 17 -6.46 3.29 0.48
CA PRO A 17 -6.20 1.99 1.09
C PRO A 17 -7.42 1.07 1.15
N TYR A 18 -8.60 1.61 1.43
CA TYR A 18 -9.83 0.82 1.42
C TYR A 18 -10.12 0.27 0.03
N CYS A 19 -9.97 1.11 -0.99
CA CYS A 19 -10.15 0.69 -2.38
C CYS A 19 -9.20 -0.45 -2.74
N THR A 20 -7.91 -0.28 -2.48
CA THR A 20 -6.92 -1.29 -2.84
C THR A 20 -7.06 -2.57 -2.00
N MET A 21 -7.50 -2.44 -0.75
CA MET A 21 -7.83 -3.60 0.07
C MET A 21 -8.97 -4.41 -0.57
N THR A 22 -9.98 -3.74 -1.08
CA THR A 22 -11.09 -4.39 -1.76
C THR A 22 -10.58 -5.15 -2.99
N LEU A 23 -9.69 -4.56 -3.76
CA LEU A 23 -9.08 -5.23 -4.90
C LEU A 23 -8.27 -6.46 -4.46
N ALA A 24 -7.54 -6.35 -3.36
CA ALA A 24 -6.78 -7.48 -2.79
C ALA A 24 -7.71 -8.60 -2.35
N ASP A 25 -8.82 -8.25 -1.69
CA ASP A 25 -9.81 -9.25 -1.27
C ASP A 25 -10.41 -9.99 -2.46
N LEU A 26 -10.46 -9.36 -3.62
CA LEU A 26 -10.98 -9.95 -4.86
C LEU A 26 -9.91 -10.71 -5.64
N GLY A 27 -8.70 -10.81 -5.12
CA GLY A 27 -7.66 -11.64 -5.68
C GLY A 27 -6.52 -10.92 -6.37
N ALA A 28 -6.55 -9.59 -6.45
CA ALA A 28 -5.44 -8.84 -7.03
C ALA A 28 -4.19 -8.92 -6.15
N GLU A 29 -3.02 -8.88 -6.76
CA GLU A 29 -1.78 -8.70 -6.03
C GLU A 29 -1.58 -7.20 -5.78
N VAL A 30 -1.70 -6.78 -4.53
CA VAL A 30 -1.54 -5.39 -4.16
C VAL A 30 -0.20 -5.21 -3.46
N ILE A 31 0.63 -4.35 -4.03
CA ILE A 31 1.93 -3.97 -3.47
C ILE A 31 1.78 -2.55 -2.94
N LYS A 32 1.72 -2.43 -1.61
CA LYS A 32 1.65 -1.12 -0.96
C LYS A 32 3.07 -0.60 -0.75
N VAL A 33 3.32 0.58 -1.28
CA VAL A 33 4.61 1.24 -1.15
C VAL A 33 4.46 2.38 -0.16
N GLU A 34 5.22 2.31 0.94
CA GLU A 34 5.19 3.32 1.98
C GLU A 34 6.49 4.10 2.00
N SER A 35 6.44 5.35 2.47
CA SER A 35 7.65 6.10 2.76
C SER A 35 8.43 5.43 3.89
N LEU A 36 9.63 5.91 4.17
CA LEU A 36 10.46 5.33 5.24
C LEU A 36 9.79 5.41 6.61
N SER A 37 8.92 6.39 6.83
CA SER A 37 8.18 6.54 8.08
C SER A 37 6.90 5.70 8.13
N GLY A 38 6.50 5.10 7.01
CA GLY A 38 5.28 4.32 6.91
C GLY A 38 4.02 5.16 6.73
N ASP A 39 2.89 4.47 6.59
CA ASP A 39 1.58 5.11 6.54
C ASP A 39 1.29 5.74 7.92
N ASP A 40 0.83 6.97 7.95
CA ASP A 40 0.55 7.69 9.19
C ASP A 40 -0.41 6.92 10.11
N THR A 41 -1.34 6.18 9.52
CA THR A 41 -2.34 5.44 10.29
C THR A 41 -1.76 4.31 11.14
N ARG A 42 -0.52 3.90 10.88
CA ARG A 42 0.13 2.88 11.73
C ARG A 42 0.24 3.37 13.18
N GLY A 43 0.38 4.68 13.37
CA GLY A 43 0.49 5.29 14.69
C GLY A 43 -0.81 5.84 15.25
N TRP A 44 -1.93 5.68 14.58
CA TRP A 44 -3.21 6.28 14.97
C TRP A 44 -4.00 5.38 15.92
N GLY A 45 -3.42 5.03 17.03
CA GLY A 45 -4.06 4.30 18.10
C GLY A 45 -4.37 5.19 19.30
N PRO A 46 -4.95 4.66 20.41
CA PRO A 46 -5.42 3.28 20.51
C PRO A 46 -6.66 3.02 19.65
N PRO A 47 -7.02 1.75 19.36
CA PRO A 47 -6.31 0.55 19.83
C PRO A 47 -5.14 0.18 18.93
N PHE A 48 -4.19 -0.57 19.52
CA PHE A 48 -3.06 -1.15 18.78
C PHE A 48 -3.11 -2.66 18.88
N TYR A 49 -2.70 -3.32 17.81
CA TYR A 49 -2.40 -4.75 17.82
C TYR A 49 -0.93 -4.91 17.48
N LYS A 50 -0.15 -5.37 18.42
CA LYS A 50 1.32 -5.38 18.32
C LYS A 50 1.82 -3.95 18.05
N ASP A 51 2.54 -3.73 16.97
CA ASP A 51 3.17 -2.43 16.68
C ASP A 51 2.29 -1.51 15.83
N ASP A 52 1.15 -1.99 15.32
CA ASP A 52 0.32 -1.22 14.40
C ASP A 52 -1.04 -0.90 14.97
N ALA A 53 -1.53 0.30 14.67
CA ALA A 53 -2.86 0.72 15.06
C ALA A 53 -3.92 -0.07 14.31
N ALA A 54 -5.06 -0.33 14.97
CA ALA A 54 -6.20 -0.97 14.33
C ALA A 54 -6.67 -0.21 13.09
N TYR A 55 -6.52 1.10 13.07
CA TYR A 55 -6.87 1.93 11.93
C TYR A 55 -6.11 1.49 10.67
N TYR A 56 -4.80 1.24 10.81
CA TYR A 56 -4.01 0.75 9.69
C TYR A 56 -4.47 -0.66 9.27
N LEU A 57 -4.68 -1.53 10.24
CA LEU A 57 -4.99 -2.93 9.96
C LEU A 57 -6.37 -3.10 9.29
N CYS A 58 -7.31 -2.21 9.57
CA CYS A 58 -8.68 -2.35 9.06
C CYS A 58 -8.80 -2.11 7.55
N CYS A 59 -7.82 -1.49 6.90
CA CYS A 59 -7.89 -1.21 5.47
C CYS A 59 -6.66 -1.65 4.68
N ASN A 60 -5.83 -2.53 5.25
CA ASN A 60 -4.61 -2.96 4.57
C ASN A 60 -4.38 -4.47 4.55
N ARG A 61 -5.41 -5.27 4.84
CA ARG A 61 -5.26 -6.72 4.80
C ARG A 61 -5.00 -7.21 3.36
N ASN A 62 -4.34 -8.35 3.24
CA ASN A 62 -4.03 -9.02 1.98
C ASN A 62 -3.09 -8.26 1.07
N LYS A 63 -2.45 -7.21 1.55
CA LYS A 63 -1.46 -6.47 0.79
C LYS A 63 -0.05 -6.90 1.15
N LYS A 64 0.85 -6.81 0.19
CA LYS A 64 2.29 -6.84 0.44
C LYS A 64 2.75 -5.42 0.66
N SER A 65 3.62 -5.19 1.64
CA SER A 65 4.11 -3.86 1.96
C SER A 65 5.61 -3.78 1.76
N ILE A 66 6.05 -2.74 1.08
CA ILE A 66 7.48 -2.40 0.96
C ILE A 66 7.68 -0.94 1.34
N THR A 67 8.87 -0.64 1.83
CA THR A 67 9.25 0.73 2.21
C THR A 67 10.28 1.25 1.23
N MET A 68 10.14 2.53 0.89
CA MET A 68 11.00 3.11 -0.14
C MET A 68 11.14 4.61 0.06
N ASP A 69 12.32 5.14 -0.18
CA ASP A 69 12.55 6.58 -0.15
C ASP A 69 12.31 7.15 -1.55
N PHE A 70 11.13 7.74 -1.76
CA PHE A 70 10.76 8.34 -3.04
C PHE A 70 11.54 9.62 -3.36
N THR A 71 12.25 10.17 -2.41
CA THR A 71 12.98 11.42 -2.61
C THR A 71 14.33 11.21 -3.28
N THR A 72 14.78 9.97 -3.37
CA THR A 72 16.03 9.62 -4.01
C THR A 72 15.81 9.21 -5.46
N LEU A 73 16.84 9.42 -6.29
CA LEU A 73 16.80 8.98 -7.68
C LEU A 73 16.64 7.47 -7.78
N LYS A 74 17.33 6.73 -6.91
CA LYS A 74 17.26 5.27 -6.88
C LYS A 74 15.85 4.78 -6.54
N GLY A 75 15.21 5.41 -5.56
CA GLY A 75 13.84 5.07 -5.18
C GLY A 75 12.86 5.33 -6.32
N GLN A 76 13.01 6.44 -7.03
CA GLN A 76 12.17 6.77 -8.17
C GLN A 76 12.36 5.78 -9.32
N GLU A 77 13.57 5.33 -9.57
CA GLU A 77 13.84 4.31 -10.59
C GLU A 77 13.14 2.99 -10.26
N ILE A 78 13.20 2.56 -9.01
CA ILE A 78 12.53 1.34 -8.56
C ILE A 78 11.02 1.49 -8.70
N LEU A 79 10.49 2.64 -8.32
CA LEU A 79 9.05 2.92 -8.42
C LEU A 79 8.58 2.87 -9.88
N HIS A 80 9.35 3.46 -10.79
CA HIS A 80 9.02 3.41 -12.22
C HIS A 80 9.02 1.99 -12.75
N SER A 81 10.00 1.17 -12.33
CA SER A 81 10.04 -0.24 -12.74
C SER A 81 8.81 -1.01 -12.27
N LEU A 82 8.36 -0.75 -11.05
CA LEU A 82 7.15 -1.38 -10.51
C LEU A 82 5.91 -0.89 -11.26
N ALA A 83 5.84 0.40 -11.57
CA ALA A 83 4.70 0.97 -12.28
C ALA A 83 4.55 0.39 -13.69
N GLU A 84 5.66 0.10 -14.36
CA GLU A 84 5.62 -0.52 -15.69
C GLU A 84 4.98 -1.91 -15.68
N LYS A 85 5.08 -2.61 -14.56
CA LYS A 85 4.54 -3.97 -14.41
C LYS A 85 3.13 -3.98 -13.82
N ALA A 86 2.68 -2.86 -13.30
CA ALA A 86 1.36 -2.78 -12.66
C ALA A 86 0.26 -2.54 -13.68
N ASP A 87 -0.91 -3.09 -13.40
CA ASP A 87 -2.11 -2.82 -14.18
C ASP A 87 -2.85 -1.59 -13.67
N VAL A 88 -2.74 -1.33 -12.38
CA VAL A 88 -3.44 -0.23 -11.70
C VAL A 88 -2.45 0.49 -10.78
N PHE A 89 -2.48 1.80 -10.81
CA PHE A 89 -1.67 2.67 -9.94
C PHE A 89 -2.62 3.54 -9.12
N VAL A 90 -2.50 3.51 -7.81
CA VAL A 90 -3.38 4.28 -6.90
C VAL A 90 -2.53 5.18 -6.02
N GLU A 91 -2.90 6.46 -5.99
CA GLU A 91 -2.25 7.43 -5.10
C GLU A 91 -3.28 8.47 -4.64
N ASN A 92 -2.96 9.18 -3.58
CA ASN A 92 -3.84 10.25 -3.09
C ASN A 92 -3.07 11.43 -2.51
#